data_4569c05e13d2949a6b77b2a2a7f695fe
#
_entry.id   4569c05e13d2949a6b77b2a2a7f695fe
#
_cell.length_a   1.000
_cell.length_b   1.000
_cell.length_c   1.000
_cell.angle_alpha   90.00
_cell.angle_beta   90.00
_cell.angle_gamma   90.00
#
_symmetry.space_group_name_H-M   'P 1'
#
loop_
_entity.id
_entity.type
_entity.pdbx_description
1 polymer ?
#
loop_
_entity_poly.entity_id
_entity_poly.type
_entity_poly.pdbx_seq_one_letter_code
_entity_poly.pdbx_strand_id
1 'polypeptide(L)'
;IFLTNLMNDEILDRANGVAFNFILAIFPAIIFLFTLIPYITEFLPEINVTTIMSFLGDQIPPSMYDVISTTLLDLISIQRGGLLSFGFLFSLYLSTNGMLALMRAFNACYKTIENRGEIKTRLIATALTINMAFVLLLAIILLVIGQFVLGYVMDHLPEFRWLDMSTFTVFLIFVSR
;
A
#
# COMPACT_ATOMS: atom_id res chain seq x y z
N ILE A 1 -13.79 -6.27 -32.67
CA ILE A 1 -14.82 -6.29 -31.60
C ILE A 1 -14.19 -5.86 -30.27
N PHE A 2 -13.11 -6.49 -29.75
CA PHE A 2 -12.50 -6.13 -28.46
C PHE A 2 -11.90 -4.71 -28.46
N LEU A 3 -11.10 -4.37 -29.47
CA LEU A 3 -10.49 -3.05 -29.62
C LEU A 3 -11.51 -1.94 -29.85
N THR A 4 -12.59 -2.24 -30.57
CA THR A 4 -13.68 -1.28 -30.85
C THR A 4 -14.47 -0.97 -29.56
N ASN A 5 -14.69 -1.97 -28.71
CA ASN A 5 -15.35 -1.79 -27.43
C ASN A 5 -14.45 -1.02 -26.44
N LEU A 6 -13.12 -1.29 -26.42
CA LEU A 6 -12.15 -0.54 -25.65
C LEU A 6 -12.17 0.97 -25.92
N MET A 7 -12.31 1.35 -27.20
CA MET A 7 -12.36 2.75 -27.61
C MET A 7 -13.74 3.39 -27.36
N ASN A 8 -14.82 2.64 -27.55
CA ASN A 8 -16.18 3.16 -27.37
C ASN A 8 -16.58 3.31 -25.89
N ASP A 9 -16.04 2.50 -25.00
CA ASP A 9 -16.40 2.51 -23.56
C ASP A 9 -15.50 3.45 -22.72
N GLU A 10 -14.63 4.27 -23.35
CA GLU A 10 -13.71 5.22 -22.70
C GLU A 10 -12.87 4.56 -21.58
N ILE A 11 -12.55 3.27 -21.73
CA ILE A 11 -11.89 2.47 -20.68
C ILE A 11 -10.53 3.07 -20.32
N LEU A 12 -9.77 3.55 -21.31
CA LEU A 12 -8.46 4.16 -21.09
C LEU A 12 -8.57 5.46 -20.29
N ASP A 13 -9.55 6.31 -20.58
CA ASP A 13 -9.73 7.57 -19.84
C ASP A 13 -10.18 7.31 -18.41
N ARG A 14 -11.00 6.31 -18.20
CA ARG A 14 -11.39 5.86 -16.84
C ARG A 14 -10.24 5.27 -16.08
N ALA A 15 -9.43 4.43 -16.72
CA ALA A 15 -8.22 3.86 -16.12
C ALA A 15 -7.20 4.94 -15.75
N ASN A 16 -7.01 5.93 -16.63
CA ASN A 16 -6.15 7.10 -16.35
C ASN A 16 -6.66 7.89 -15.14
N GLY A 17 -7.96 8.12 -15.03
CA GLY A 17 -8.57 8.80 -13.89
C GLY A 17 -8.36 8.04 -12.58
N VAL A 18 -8.47 6.71 -12.57
CA VAL A 18 -8.19 5.86 -11.42
C VAL A 18 -6.70 5.95 -11.05
N ALA A 19 -5.81 5.73 -12.01
CA ALA A 19 -4.36 5.77 -11.81
C ALA A 19 -3.89 7.13 -11.26
N PHE A 20 -4.38 8.23 -11.81
CA PHE A 20 -4.06 9.57 -11.37
C PHE A 20 -4.42 9.80 -9.90
N ASN A 21 -5.62 9.42 -9.47
CA ASN A 21 -6.06 9.59 -8.09
C ASN A 21 -5.23 8.74 -7.12
N PHE A 22 -4.84 7.51 -7.50
CA PHE A 22 -3.96 6.68 -6.67
C PHE A 22 -2.54 7.27 -6.56
N ILE A 23 -1.97 7.75 -7.66
CA ILE A 23 -0.65 8.39 -7.65
C ILE A 23 -0.66 9.63 -6.74
N LEU A 24 -1.69 10.46 -6.80
CA LEU A 24 -1.82 11.61 -5.91
C LEU A 24 -1.88 11.22 -4.43
N ALA A 25 -2.45 10.07 -4.09
CA ALA A 25 -2.54 9.60 -2.72
C ALA A 25 -1.20 9.10 -2.16
N ILE A 26 -0.23 8.73 -3.01
CA ILE A 26 1.08 8.21 -2.58
C ILE A 26 1.86 9.25 -1.76
N PHE A 27 1.88 10.51 -2.17
CA PHE A 27 2.66 11.55 -1.48
C PHE A 27 2.24 11.74 -0.02
N PRO A 28 0.95 12.01 0.29
CA PRO A 28 0.51 12.11 1.68
C PRO A 28 0.64 10.78 2.44
N ALA A 29 0.49 9.63 1.77
CA ALA A 29 0.67 8.34 2.38
C ALA A 29 2.13 8.12 2.82
N ILE A 30 3.10 8.51 2.01
CA ILE A 30 4.52 8.45 2.36
C ILE A 30 4.80 9.36 3.57
N ILE A 31 4.30 10.59 3.57
CA ILE A 31 4.47 11.52 4.70
C ILE A 31 3.86 10.91 5.97
N PHE A 32 2.65 10.35 5.88
CA PHE A 32 1.99 9.68 6.99
C PHE A 32 2.84 8.51 7.52
N LEU A 33 3.35 7.65 6.64
CA LEU A 33 4.16 6.50 7.03
C LEU A 33 5.44 6.93 7.75
N PHE A 34 6.18 7.92 7.24
CA PHE A 34 7.39 8.40 7.90
C PHE A 34 7.09 9.09 9.24
N THR A 35 6.02 9.89 9.32
CA THR A 35 5.63 10.52 10.58
C THR A 35 5.06 9.55 11.61
N LEU A 36 4.66 8.34 11.20
CA LEU A 36 4.22 7.27 12.09
C LEU A 36 5.40 6.58 12.80
N ILE A 37 6.59 6.58 12.19
CA ILE A 37 7.78 5.88 12.70
C ILE A 37 8.12 6.27 14.15
N PRO A 38 8.20 7.55 14.55
CA PRO A 38 8.53 7.92 15.93
C PRO A 38 7.55 7.38 16.98
N TYR A 39 6.31 7.11 16.58
CA TYR A 39 5.30 6.51 17.46
C TYR A 39 5.47 4.99 17.57
N ILE A 40 5.89 4.32 16.48
CA ILE A 40 6.15 2.88 16.46
C ILE A 40 7.41 2.56 17.26
N THR A 41 8.46 3.37 17.16
CA THR A 41 9.73 3.16 17.88
C THR A 41 9.57 3.22 19.41
N GLU A 42 8.52 3.89 19.90
CA GLU A 42 8.17 3.90 21.33
C GLU A 42 7.70 2.51 21.82
N PHE A 43 7.03 1.75 20.95
CA PHE A 43 6.52 0.41 21.25
C PHE A 43 7.51 -0.70 20.85
N LEU A 44 8.34 -0.45 19.85
CA LEU A 44 9.31 -1.39 19.28
C LEU A 44 10.70 -0.75 19.22
N PRO A 45 11.46 -0.78 20.34
CA PRO A 45 12.79 -0.12 20.43
C PRO A 45 13.84 -0.70 19.46
N GLU A 46 13.61 -1.91 18.95
CA GLU A 46 14.46 -2.55 17.94
C GLU A 46 14.44 -1.81 16.59
N ILE A 47 13.33 -1.14 16.30
CA ILE A 47 13.17 -0.30 15.11
C ILE A 47 13.61 1.11 15.47
N ASN A 48 14.89 1.41 15.32
CA ASN A 48 15.44 2.74 15.61
C ASN A 48 15.68 3.55 14.31
N VAL A 49 15.84 4.86 14.49
CA VAL A 49 16.06 5.80 13.37
C VAL A 49 17.30 5.41 12.55
N THR A 50 18.36 4.92 13.19
CA THR A 50 19.60 4.51 12.51
C THR A 50 19.37 3.29 11.61
N THR A 51 18.61 2.30 12.08
CA THR A 51 18.26 1.11 11.29
C THR A 51 17.44 1.49 10.06
N ILE A 52 16.48 2.39 10.21
CA ILE A 52 15.64 2.86 9.09
C ILE A 52 16.48 3.65 8.10
N MET A 53 17.34 4.54 8.57
CA MET A 53 18.20 5.35 7.69
C MET A 53 19.22 4.51 6.94
N SER A 54 19.81 3.48 7.58
CA SER A 54 20.71 2.55 6.89
C SER A 54 19.97 1.75 5.81
N PHE A 55 18.78 1.22 6.13
CA PHE A 55 17.96 0.52 5.15
C PHE A 55 17.60 1.40 3.95
N LEU A 56 17.20 2.65 4.19
CA LEU A 56 16.89 3.60 3.11
C LEU A 56 18.13 3.95 2.28
N GLY A 57 19.29 4.10 2.93
CA GLY A 57 20.56 4.35 2.26
C GLY A 57 20.98 3.23 1.31
N ASP A 58 20.64 1.98 1.64
CA ASP A 58 20.91 0.81 0.79
C ASP A 58 19.97 0.72 -0.42
N GLN A 59 18.76 1.29 -0.33
CA GLN A 59 17.74 1.22 -1.39
C GLN A 59 17.75 2.43 -2.33
N ILE A 60 18.28 3.56 -1.89
CA ILE A 60 18.24 4.84 -2.61
C ILE A 60 19.64 5.18 -3.15
N PRO A 61 19.75 5.63 -4.42
CA PRO A 61 21.03 6.11 -4.94
C PRO A 61 21.66 7.19 -4.06
N PRO A 62 22.99 7.17 -3.83
CA PRO A 62 23.66 8.10 -2.92
C PRO A 62 23.36 9.58 -3.21
N SER A 63 23.29 9.97 -4.48
CA SER A 63 22.99 11.35 -4.89
C SER A 63 21.60 11.82 -4.49
N MET A 64 20.63 10.91 -4.43
CA MET A 64 19.27 11.22 -3.95
C MET A 64 19.20 11.17 -2.43
N TYR A 65 19.91 10.21 -1.81
CA TYR A 65 19.95 10.07 -0.36
C TYR A 65 20.49 11.34 0.32
N ASP A 66 21.55 11.94 -0.20
CA ASP A 66 22.13 13.18 0.33
C ASP A 66 21.14 14.35 0.33
N VAL A 67 20.25 14.41 -0.67
CA VAL A 67 19.25 15.49 -0.80
C VAL A 67 18.09 15.30 0.19
N ILE A 68 17.65 14.05 0.41
CA ILE A 68 16.43 13.77 1.19
C ILE A 68 16.72 13.36 2.64
N SER A 69 17.95 12.97 2.96
CA SER A 69 18.32 12.44 4.29
C SER A 69 17.98 13.40 5.44
N THR A 70 18.24 14.69 5.29
CA THR A 70 17.91 15.69 6.31
C THR A 70 16.41 15.79 6.56
N THR A 71 15.62 15.79 5.50
CA THR A 71 14.15 15.83 5.59
C THR A 71 13.60 14.53 6.19
N LEU A 72 14.14 13.38 5.80
CA LEU A 72 13.76 12.10 6.37
C LEU A 72 14.10 12.04 7.86
N LEU A 73 15.31 12.42 8.26
CA LEU A 73 15.69 12.49 9.66
C LEU A 73 14.75 13.38 10.48
N ASP A 74 14.39 14.53 9.95
CA ASP A 74 13.47 15.46 10.62
C ASP A 74 12.06 14.85 10.78
N LEU A 75 11.58 14.09 9.80
CA LEU A 75 10.28 13.43 9.86
C LEU A 75 10.25 12.25 10.84
N ILE A 76 11.33 11.44 10.89
CA ILE A 76 11.37 10.20 11.68
C ILE A 76 11.94 10.37 13.09
N SER A 77 12.53 11.53 13.42
CA SER A 77 13.13 11.77 14.74
C SER A 77 12.20 12.43 15.74
N ILE A 78 11.18 13.13 15.29
CA ILE A 78 10.31 13.96 16.14
C ILE A 78 8.85 13.58 15.95
N GLN A 79 8.15 13.32 17.06
CA GLN A 79 6.71 13.10 17.04
C GLN A 79 5.94 14.38 16.67
N ARG A 80 5.34 14.39 15.48
CA ARG A 80 4.56 15.50 14.95
C ARG A 80 3.10 15.12 14.76
N GLY A 81 2.33 15.07 15.86
CA GLY A 81 0.93 14.65 15.84
C GLY A 81 0.05 15.39 14.83
N GLY A 82 0.28 16.70 14.64
CA GLY A 82 -0.44 17.49 13.63
C GLY A 82 -0.15 17.02 12.20
N LEU A 83 1.12 16.76 11.87
CA LEU A 83 1.53 16.27 10.56
C LEU A 83 1.06 14.83 10.33
N LEU A 84 1.10 14.00 11.36
CA LEU A 84 0.58 12.63 11.32
C LEU A 84 -0.92 12.62 11.01
N SER A 85 -1.71 13.40 11.75
CA SER A 85 -3.16 13.47 11.58
C SER A 85 -3.53 14.05 10.20
N PHE A 86 -2.86 15.13 9.78
CA PHE A 86 -3.09 15.72 8.47
C PHE A 86 -2.71 14.76 7.35
N GLY A 87 -1.54 14.13 7.43
CA GLY A 87 -1.07 13.13 6.46
C GLY A 87 -2.05 11.97 6.34
N PHE A 88 -2.53 11.44 7.47
CA PHE A 88 -3.54 10.37 7.50
C PHE A 88 -4.85 10.79 6.83
N LEU A 89 -5.45 11.89 7.26
CA LEU A 89 -6.74 12.34 6.74
C LEU A 89 -6.66 12.71 5.26
N PHE A 90 -5.55 13.33 4.85
CA PHE A 90 -5.37 13.76 3.47
C PHE A 90 -5.08 12.56 2.54
N SER A 91 -4.25 11.59 2.98
CA SER A 91 -4.03 10.35 2.23
C SER A 91 -5.31 9.53 2.10
N LEU A 92 -6.10 9.41 3.19
CA LEU A 92 -7.39 8.73 3.17
C LEU A 92 -8.37 9.40 2.21
N TYR A 93 -8.44 10.73 2.22
CA TYR A 93 -9.30 11.50 1.30
C TYR A 93 -8.93 11.27 -0.17
N LEU A 94 -7.65 11.37 -0.52
CA LEU A 94 -7.19 11.16 -1.89
C LEU A 94 -7.33 9.71 -2.34
N SER A 95 -7.05 8.76 -1.47
CA SER A 95 -7.24 7.34 -1.72
C SER A 95 -8.73 7.00 -1.96
N THR A 96 -9.63 7.63 -1.19
CA THR A 96 -11.08 7.52 -1.40
C THR A 96 -11.51 8.04 -2.77
N ASN A 97 -10.87 9.10 -3.28
CA ASN A 97 -11.15 9.59 -4.64
C ASN A 97 -10.74 8.55 -5.71
N GLY A 98 -9.62 7.84 -5.50
CA GLY A 98 -9.23 6.70 -6.33
C GLY A 98 -10.27 5.58 -6.31
N MET A 99 -10.77 5.22 -5.13
CA MET A 99 -11.84 4.23 -5.00
C MET A 99 -13.14 4.68 -5.67
N LEU A 100 -13.52 5.95 -5.55
CA LEU A 100 -14.68 6.52 -6.27
C LEU A 100 -14.51 6.42 -7.79
N ALA A 101 -13.33 6.75 -8.31
CA ALA A 101 -13.03 6.62 -9.74
C ALA A 101 -13.16 5.16 -10.20
N LEU A 102 -12.64 4.22 -9.40
CA LEU A 102 -12.75 2.80 -9.65
C LEU A 102 -14.21 2.32 -9.66
N MET A 103 -15.00 2.71 -8.67
CA MET A 103 -16.44 2.39 -8.60
C MET A 103 -17.18 2.90 -9.84
N ARG A 104 -16.92 4.15 -10.27
CA ARG A 104 -17.52 4.74 -11.47
C ARG A 104 -17.11 3.98 -12.72
N ALA A 105 -15.84 3.58 -12.83
CA ALA A 105 -15.35 2.78 -13.95
C ALA A 105 -16.07 1.44 -14.04
N PHE A 106 -16.19 0.70 -12.92
CA PHE A 106 -16.94 -0.56 -12.89
C PHE A 106 -18.43 -0.37 -13.20
N ASN A 107 -19.10 0.60 -12.59
CA ASN A 107 -20.52 0.86 -12.85
C ASN A 107 -20.77 1.14 -14.34
N ALA A 108 -19.86 1.87 -14.99
CA ALA A 108 -19.98 2.13 -16.42
C ALA A 108 -19.75 0.87 -17.28
N CYS A 109 -18.75 0.04 -16.96
CA CYS A 109 -18.50 -1.21 -17.68
C CYS A 109 -19.68 -2.18 -17.55
N TYR A 110 -20.28 -2.27 -16.38
CA TYR A 110 -21.46 -3.13 -16.14
C TYR A 110 -22.79 -2.47 -16.47
N LYS A 111 -22.77 -1.23 -17.03
CA LYS A 111 -23.97 -0.43 -17.33
C LYS A 111 -24.93 -0.30 -16.14
N THR A 112 -24.38 -0.26 -14.94
CA THR A 112 -25.14 -0.14 -13.70
C THR A 112 -25.38 1.33 -13.40
N ILE A 113 -26.66 1.69 -13.19
CA ILE A 113 -27.03 3.05 -12.79
C ILE A 113 -26.81 3.21 -11.29
N GLU A 114 -25.98 4.17 -10.90
CA GLU A 114 -25.77 4.52 -9.49
C GLU A 114 -26.97 5.35 -9.00
N ASN A 115 -27.84 4.74 -8.22
CA ASN A 115 -29.02 5.38 -7.64
C ASN A 115 -28.76 6.00 -6.26
N ARG A 116 -27.54 5.91 -5.74
CA ARG A 116 -27.20 6.43 -4.42
C ARG A 116 -26.82 7.91 -4.50
N GLY A 117 -27.23 8.69 -3.51
CA GLY A 117 -26.76 10.09 -3.39
C GLY A 117 -25.26 10.19 -3.21
N GLU A 118 -24.65 11.30 -3.63
CA GLU A 118 -23.19 11.50 -3.62
C GLU A 118 -22.54 11.26 -2.27
N ILE A 119 -23.16 11.70 -1.17
CA ILE A 119 -22.65 11.49 0.20
C ILE A 119 -22.58 10.00 0.53
N LYS A 120 -23.63 9.25 0.19
CA LYS A 120 -23.68 7.81 0.44
C LYS A 120 -22.64 7.05 -0.37
N THR A 121 -22.48 7.42 -1.63
CA THR A 121 -21.47 6.85 -2.52
C THR A 121 -20.07 7.11 -1.98
N ARG A 122 -19.81 8.32 -1.46
CA ARG A 122 -18.53 8.67 -0.85
C ARG A 122 -18.25 7.91 0.44
N LEU A 123 -19.25 7.73 1.30
CA LEU A 123 -19.11 6.91 2.52
C LEU A 123 -18.79 5.45 2.19
N ILE A 124 -19.42 4.88 1.18
CA ILE A 124 -19.14 3.52 0.71
C ILE A 124 -17.71 3.44 0.17
N ALA A 125 -17.27 4.40 -0.64
CA ALA A 125 -15.91 4.44 -1.15
C ALA A 125 -14.87 4.52 -0.02
N THR A 126 -15.12 5.35 1.01
CA THR A 126 -14.26 5.43 2.20
C THR A 126 -14.21 4.11 2.95
N ALA A 127 -15.36 3.48 3.18
CA ALA A 127 -15.43 2.17 3.83
C ALA A 127 -14.68 1.09 3.03
N LEU A 128 -14.81 1.08 1.70
CA LEU A 128 -14.06 0.18 0.82
C LEU A 128 -12.56 0.44 0.87
N THR A 129 -12.14 1.71 0.89
CA THR A 129 -10.72 2.09 1.01
C THR A 129 -10.13 1.56 2.32
N ILE A 130 -10.81 1.76 3.44
CA ILE A 130 -10.38 1.26 4.76
C ILE A 130 -10.34 -0.27 4.77
N ASN A 131 -11.36 -0.92 4.20
CA ASN A 131 -11.39 -2.38 4.11
C ASN A 131 -10.22 -2.93 3.27
N MET A 132 -9.95 -2.31 2.12
CA MET A 132 -8.80 -2.71 1.27
C MET A 132 -7.46 -2.51 1.99
N ALA A 133 -7.30 -1.39 2.71
CA ALA A 133 -6.11 -1.14 3.52
C ALA A 133 -5.96 -2.21 4.62
N PHE A 134 -7.05 -2.59 5.29
CA PHE A 134 -7.05 -3.65 6.30
C PHE A 134 -6.70 -5.02 5.72
N VAL A 135 -7.27 -5.38 4.56
CA VAL A 135 -6.95 -6.64 3.86
C VAL A 135 -5.48 -6.68 3.45
N LEU A 136 -4.93 -5.57 2.93
CA LEU A 136 -3.51 -5.45 2.59
C LEU A 136 -2.61 -5.62 3.82
N LEU A 137 -2.95 -4.95 4.92
CA LEU A 137 -2.20 -5.06 6.17
C LEU A 137 -2.23 -6.50 6.70
N LEU A 138 -3.40 -7.14 6.69
CA LEU A 138 -3.56 -8.53 7.08
C LEU A 138 -2.72 -9.46 6.18
N ALA A 139 -2.70 -9.22 4.88
CA ALA A 139 -1.88 -10.00 3.93
C ALA A 139 -0.38 -9.87 4.23
N ILE A 140 0.10 -8.66 4.54
CA ILE A 140 1.50 -8.42 4.94
C ILE A 140 1.82 -9.17 6.25
N ILE A 141 0.96 -9.06 7.26
CA ILE A 141 1.14 -9.77 8.54
C ILE A 141 1.20 -11.27 8.31
N LEU A 142 0.28 -11.84 7.52
CA LEU A 142 0.28 -13.27 7.21
C LEU A 142 1.54 -13.71 6.46
N LEU A 143 2.05 -12.86 5.55
CA LEU A 143 3.28 -13.15 4.82
C LEU A 143 4.48 -13.18 5.77
N VAL A 144 4.59 -12.21 6.68
CA VAL A 144 5.66 -12.14 7.69
C VAL A 144 5.58 -13.34 8.63
N ILE A 145 4.40 -13.61 9.21
CA ILE A 145 4.20 -14.78 10.08
C ILE A 145 4.51 -16.08 9.32
N GLY A 146 4.10 -16.19 8.07
CA GLY A 146 4.39 -17.33 7.23
C GLY A 146 5.88 -17.61 7.08
N GLN A 147 6.69 -16.58 6.92
CA GLN A 147 8.16 -16.70 6.86
C GLN A 147 8.75 -17.22 8.18
N PHE A 148 8.29 -16.71 9.32
CA PHE A 148 8.74 -17.19 10.64
C PHE A 148 8.34 -18.64 10.89
N VAL A 149 7.12 -19.03 10.55
CA VAL A 149 6.62 -20.41 10.69
C VAL A 149 7.42 -21.36 9.80
N LEU A 150 7.67 -20.98 8.54
CA LEU A 150 8.48 -21.78 7.62
C LEU A 150 9.92 -21.95 8.13
N GLY A 151 10.55 -20.87 8.60
CA GLY A 151 11.88 -20.93 9.23
C GLY A 151 11.91 -21.91 10.40
N TYR A 152 10.95 -21.78 11.31
CA TYR A 152 10.85 -22.67 12.46
C TYR A 152 10.65 -24.15 12.06
N VAL A 153 9.80 -24.41 11.08
CA VAL A 153 9.55 -25.77 10.57
C VAL A 153 10.80 -26.36 9.91
N MET A 154 11.53 -25.56 9.12
CA MET A 154 12.76 -26.02 8.46
C MET A 154 13.88 -26.34 9.47
N ASP A 155 13.96 -25.58 10.56
CA ASP A 155 14.98 -25.78 11.60
C ASP A 155 14.69 -27.01 12.47
N HIS A 156 13.42 -27.36 12.72
CA HIS A 156 13.02 -28.41 13.65
C HIS A 156 12.58 -29.72 12.99
N LEU A 157 12.28 -29.69 11.67
CA LEU A 157 11.82 -30.85 10.92
C LEU A 157 12.69 -31.07 9.68
N PRO A 158 13.90 -31.65 9.82
CA PRO A 158 14.84 -31.86 8.70
C PRO A 158 14.27 -32.75 7.58
N GLU A 159 13.21 -33.52 7.84
CA GLU A 159 12.53 -34.38 6.85
C GLU A 159 11.72 -33.56 5.82
N PHE A 160 11.38 -32.28 6.13
CA PHE A 160 10.67 -31.38 5.21
C PHE A 160 11.61 -30.50 4.36
N ARG A 161 12.93 -30.71 4.43
CA ARG A 161 13.95 -29.93 3.72
C ARG A 161 13.87 -30.02 2.18
N TRP A 162 13.06 -30.93 1.64
CA TRP A 162 12.78 -31.02 0.20
C TRP A 162 11.66 -30.06 -0.28
N LEU A 163 10.93 -29.41 0.65
CA LEU A 163 10.12 -28.23 0.37
C LEU A 163 11.01 -26.98 0.30
N ASP A 164 12.00 -27.04 -0.58
CA ASP A 164 12.95 -25.96 -0.79
C ASP A 164 12.22 -24.64 -1.13
N MET A 165 12.83 -23.50 -0.76
CA MET A 165 12.32 -22.16 -1.11
C MET A 165 11.97 -22.02 -2.60
N SER A 166 12.54 -22.86 -3.47
CA SER A 166 12.18 -22.96 -4.88
C SER A 166 10.72 -23.40 -5.09
N THR A 167 10.19 -24.29 -4.26
CA THR A 167 8.80 -24.80 -4.39
C THR A 167 7.79 -23.75 -3.96
N PHE A 168 8.11 -22.95 -2.92
CA PHE A 168 7.23 -21.85 -2.48
C PHE A 168 7.26 -20.67 -3.48
N THR A 169 8.42 -20.36 -4.03
CA THR A 169 8.54 -19.36 -5.12
C THR A 169 7.82 -19.83 -6.39
N VAL A 170 7.92 -21.10 -6.74
CA VAL A 170 7.19 -21.70 -7.87
C VAL A 170 5.67 -21.66 -7.62
N PHE A 171 5.23 -21.96 -6.39
CA PHE A 171 3.82 -21.85 -6.00
C PHE A 171 3.32 -20.39 -6.07
N LEU A 172 4.09 -19.41 -5.58
CA LEU A 172 3.76 -17.99 -5.70
C LEU A 172 3.70 -17.53 -7.17
N ILE A 173 4.64 -17.99 -8.01
CA ILE A 173 4.63 -17.70 -9.45
C ILE A 173 3.42 -18.35 -10.12
N PHE A 174 3.04 -19.55 -9.71
CA PHE A 174 1.87 -20.25 -10.25
C PHE A 174 0.55 -19.55 -9.85
N VAL A 175 0.44 -19.06 -8.61
CA VAL A 175 -0.74 -18.31 -8.12
C VAL A 175 -0.81 -16.91 -8.71
N SER A 176 0.33 -16.31 -9.09
CA SER A 176 0.39 -14.97 -9.70
C SER A 176 0.07 -14.95 -11.20
N ARG A 177 -0.15 -16.12 -11.83
CA ARG A 177 -0.41 -16.27 -13.26
C ARG A 177 -1.87 -16.59 -13.56
#